data_a672573c44dc2378fe96d22bb637869b
#
_entry.id   a672573c44dc2378fe96d22bb637869b
#
_cell.length_a   1.000
_cell.length_b   1.000
_cell.length_c   1.000
_cell.angle_alpha   90.00
_cell.angle_beta   90.00
_cell.angle_gamma   90.00
#
_symmetry.space_group_name_H-M   'P 1'
#
loop_
_entity.id
_entity.type
_entity.pdbx_description
1 polymer ?
#
loop_
_entity_poly.entity_id
_entity_poly.type
_entity_poly.pdbx_seq_one_letter_code
_entity_poly.pdbx_strand_id
1 'polypeptide(L)'
;MPQSIGILPPGTDAQGRPHHARQYSIASPRNGERPGYNNLSLTIKRVLSDHHGKPVRGVASNYMCDLKVGDKVQVIGPFGTSFLMPNHPRSNIVMICTGTGSAPMRAMTEWRRRLRASGKFEGGKLMLFFGARTKEELPYFGPLMNLPKDFIDINFAFSRTPNHPKKYVQDLMRDRAADLVTLLKEPNSYFYVCG
;
A
#
# COMPACT_ATOMS: atom_id res chain seq x y z
N MET A 1 3.28 -12.19 -4.05
CA MET A 1 3.32 -11.19 -3.14
C MET A 1 2.67 -9.96 -3.46
N PRO A 2 2.29 -8.84 -3.39
CA PRO A 2 1.44 -8.43 -2.33
C PRO A 2 0.14 -9.23 -2.34
N GLN A 3 -0.05 -9.92 -1.27
CA GLN A 3 -1.27 -10.69 -0.96
C GLN A 3 -2.01 -9.98 0.17
N SER A 4 -3.18 -10.46 0.52
CA SER A 4 -3.92 -10.00 1.69
C SER A 4 -4.11 -11.12 2.69
N ILE A 5 -4.30 -10.75 3.95
CA ILE A 5 -4.73 -11.64 5.01
C ILE A 5 -6.05 -11.14 5.59
N GLY A 6 -6.87 -12.07 6.04
CA GLY A 6 -8.08 -11.75 6.80
C GLY A 6 -7.77 -11.73 8.30
N ILE A 7 -8.23 -10.70 8.99
CA ILE A 7 -8.17 -10.58 10.44
C ILE A 7 -9.56 -10.81 11.00
N LEU A 8 -9.66 -11.71 11.97
CA LEU A 8 -10.91 -11.98 12.69
C LEU A 8 -10.86 -11.23 14.03
N PRO A 9 -11.62 -10.14 14.17
CA PRO A 9 -11.75 -9.47 15.46
C PRO A 9 -12.47 -10.37 16.46
N PRO A 10 -12.05 -10.40 17.72
CA PRO A 10 -12.73 -11.17 18.76
C PRO A 10 -14.12 -10.57 19.10
N GLY A 11 -14.96 -11.41 19.71
CA GLY A 11 -16.29 -10.99 20.18
C GLY A 11 -17.38 -11.16 19.11
N THR A 12 -18.54 -10.60 19.43
CA THR A 12 -19.77 -10.75 18.63
C THR A 12 -20.41 -9.38 18.39
N ASP A 13 -21.27 -9.32 17.37
CA ASP A 13 -22.13 -8.16 17.09
C ASP A 13 -23.31 -8.09 18.09
N ALA A 14 -24.17 -7.09 17.93
CA ALA A 14 -25.36 -6.88 18.78
C ALA A 14 -26.38 -8.03 18.69
N GLN A 15 -26.28 -8.89 17.69
CA GLN A 15 -27.12 -10.08 17.50
C GLN A 15 -26.43 -11.38 17.97
N GLY A 16 -25.27 -11.29 18.64
CA GLY A 16 -24.51 -12.43 19.15
C GLY A 16 -23.75 -13.22 18.07
N ARG A 17 -23.63 -12.71 16.84
CA ARG A 17 -22.90 -13.35 15.74
C ARG A 17 -21.44 -12.95 15.77
N PRO A 18 -20.49 -13.87 15.47
CA PRO A 18 -19.08 -13.51 15.36
C PRO A 18 -18.83 -12.40 14.36
N HIS A 19 -17.87 -11.53 14.64
CA HIS A 19 -17.47 -10.49 13.70
C HIS A 19 -16.89 -11.06 12.42
N HIS A 20 -17.24 -10.46 11.29
CA HIS A 20 -16.67 -10.86 10.00
C HIS A 20 -15.19 -10.52 9.90
N ALA A 21 -14.42 -11.42 9.29
CA ALA A 21 -13.04 -11.12 8.91
C ALA A 21 -12.96 -9.90 7.99
N ARG A 22 -11.92 -9.09 8.18
CA ARG A 22 -11.57 -7.98 7.28
C ARG A 22 -10.24 -8.25 6.63
N GLN A 23 -10.19 -8.09 5.31
CA GLN A 23 -8.96 -8.28 4.56
C GLN A 23 -8.10 -7.02 4.62
N TYR A 24 -6.80 -7.24 4.80
CA TYR A 24 -5.76 -6.21 4.78
C TYR A 24 -4.64 -6.65 3.84
N SER A 25 -4.24 -5.75 2.96
CA SER A 25 -3.10 -5.99 2.07
C SER A 25 -1.80 -6.02 2.86
N ILE A 26 -0.94 -6.98 2.55
CA ILE A 26 0.39 -7.09 3.15
C ILE A 26 1.26 -5.96 2.62
N ALA A 27 1.89 -5.22 3.54
CA ALA A 27 2.74 -4.06 3.25
C ALA A 27 4.25 -4.41 3.27
N SER A 28 4.61 -5.59 3.78
CA SER A 28 5.98 -6.09 3.78
C SER A 28 6.32 -6.87 2.51
N PRO A 29 7.60 -6.91 2.09
CA PRO A 29 8.03 -7.73 0.97
C PRO A 29 8.02 -9.23 1.31
N ARG A 30 8.33 -10.07 0.32
CA ARG A 30 8.26 -11.55 0.42
C ARG A 30 8.97 -12.14 1.64
N ASN A 31 10.10 -11.58 2.02
CA ASN A 31 10.90 -12.08 3.13
C ASN A 31 10.56 -11.38 4.46
N GLY A 32 9.34 -10.84 4.55
CA GLY A 32 8.84 -10.14 5.73
C GLY A 32 9.40 -8.73 5.89
N GLU A 33 8.97 -8.04 6.92
CA GLU A 33 9.52 -6.74 7.32
C GLU A 33 10.96 -6.90 7.79
N ARG A 34 11.20 -7.92 8.61
CA ARG A 34 12.51 -8.30 9.12
C ARG A 34 12.94 -9.62 8.50
N PRO A 35 13.93 -9.63 7.60
CA PRO A 35 14.44 -10.85 6.97
C PRO A 35 14.93 -11.88 8.01
N GLY A 36 14.73 -13.16 7.72
CA GLY A 36 15.12 -14.25 8.62
C GLY A 36 14.11 -14.58 9.73
N TYR A 37 13.02 -13.81 9.82
CA TYR A 37 11.93 -14.04 10.76
C TYR A 37 10.61 -14.27 10.00
N ASN A 38 9.75 -15.11 10.56
CA ASN A 38 8.38 -15.27 10.04
C ASN A 38 7.53 -14.09 10.51
N ASN A 39 7.48 -13.03 9.74
CA ASN A 39 6.75 -11.80 10.06
C ASN A 39 6.19 -11.13 8.81
N LEU A 40 5.19 -10.29 9.02
CA LEU A 40 4.62 -9.42 7.99
C LEU A 40 4.19 -8.08 8.63
N SER A 41 3.98 -7.06 7.79
CA SER A 41 3.39 -5.80 8.19
C SER A 41 2.12 -5.49 7.39
N LEU A 42 1.22 -4.74 8.01
CA LEU A 42 -0.03 -4.26 7.44
C LEU A 42 -0.09 -2.74 7.53
N THR A 43 -0.82 -2.11 6.62
CA THR A 43 -1.19 -0.69 6.70
C THR A 43 -2.65 -0.59 7.09
N ILE A 44 -2.92 -0.06 8.26
CA ILE A 44 -4.28 0.00 8.80
C ILE A 44 -4.64 1.44 9.15
N LYS A 45 -5.72 1.94 8.58
CA LYS A 45 -6.32 3.21 8.97
C LYS A 45 -7.38 2.95 10.04
N ARG A 46 -7.22 3.57 11.23
CA ARG A 46 -8.23 3.52 12.28
C ARG A 46 -9.51 4.25 11.81
N VAL A 47 -10.63 3.56 11.79
CA VAL A 47 -11.92 4.11 11.39
C VAL A 47 -12.62 4.68 12.62
N LEU A 48 -12.80 6.01 12.64
CA LEU A 48 -13.44 6.77 13.71
C LEU A 48 -14.68 7.53 13.23
N SER A 49 -14.91 7.57 11.92
CA SER A 49 -16.11 8.16 11.31
C SER A 49 -16.50 7.39 10.06
N ASP A 50 -17.78 7.44 9.72
CA ASP A 50 -18.29 6.94 8.45
C ASP A 50 -18.01 7.93 7.28
N HIS A 51 -18.51 7.60 6.10
CA HIS A 51 -18.32 8.42 4.90
C HIS A 51 -19.08 9.76 4.94
N HIS A 52 -20.08 9.90 5.83
CA HIS A 52 -20.79 11.15 6.10
C HIS A 52 -20.15 11.97 7.23
N GLY A 53 -19.09 11.48 7.85
CA GLY A 53 -18.41 12.14 8.98
C GLY A 53 -19.07 11.87 10.34
N LYS A 54 -20.10 11.01 10.40
CA LYS A 54 -20.72 10.61 11.66
C LYS A 54 -19.75 9.74 12.47
N PRO A 55 -19.57 9.98 13.78
CA PRO A 55 -18.72 9.16 14.61
C PRO A 55 -19.12 7.68 14.56
N VAL A 56 -18.16 6.81 14.25
CA VAL A 56 -18.32 5.35 14.25
C VAL A 56 -16.99 4.72 14.63
N ARG A 57 -17.04 3.66 15.41
CA ARG A 57 -15.85 2.90 15.78
C ARG A 57 -15.81 1.62 14.95
N GLY A 58 -14.97 1.59 13.90
CA GLY A 58 -14.79 0.41 13.07
C GLY A 58 -14.20 -0.75 13.89
N VAL A 59 -14.87 -1.91 13.92
CA VAL A 59 -14.51 -3.04 14.78
C VAL A 59 -13.08 -3.52 14.53
N ALA A 60 -12.79 -4.02 13.33
CA ALA A 60 -11.48 -4.61 13.00
C ALA A 60 -10.33 -3.59 13.05
N SER A 61 -10.54 -2.37 12.51
CA SER A 61 -9.48 -1.37 12.47
C SER A 61 -9.10 -0.87 13.86
N ASN A 62 -10.08 -0.69 14.77
CA ASN A 62 -9.78 -0.30 16.14
C ASN A 62 -9.18 -1.45 16.93
N TYR A 63 -9.68 -2.68 16.78
CA TYR A 63 -9.06 -3.85 17.37
C TYR A 63 -7.57 -3.93 17.02
N MET A 64 -7.24 -3.86 15.72
CA MET A 64 -5.85 -3.93 15.27
C MET A 64 -4.98 -2.77 15.75
N CYS A 65 -5.53 -1.56 15.80
CA CYS A 65 -4.79 -0.39 16.27
C CYS A 65 -4.64 -0.31 17.81
N ASP A 66 -5.39 -1.11 18.56
CA ASP A 66 -5.32 -1.19 20.02
C ASP A 66 -4.43 -2.33 20.52
N LEU A 67 -3.94 -3.21 19.62
CA LEU A 67 -3.04 -4.32 19.95
C LEU A 67 -1.74 -3.85 20.59
N LYS A 68 -1.26 -4.64 21.51
CA LYS A 68 0.03 -4.49 22.19
C LYS A 68 0.99 -5.60 21.79
N VAL A 69 2.26 -5.38 22.02
CA VAL A 69 3.27 -6.41 21.79
C VAL A 69 2.95 -7.64 22.65
N GLY A 70 2.90 -8.81 22.01
CA GLY A 70 2.55 -10.09 22.63
C GLY A 70 1.11 -10.51 22.45
N ASP A 71 0.21 -9.63 22.00
CA ASP A 71 -1.18 -9.98 21.71
C ASP A 71 -1.26 -10.98 20.57
N LYS A 72 -2.19 -11.94 20.69
CA LYS A 72 -2.45 -12.94 19.67
C LYS A 72 -3.57 -12.46 18.74
N VAL A 73 -3.37 -12.62 17.45
CA VAL A 73 -4.32 -12.22 16.40
C VAL A 73 -4.73 -13.45 15.61
N GLN A 74 -6.04 -13.63 15.43
CA GLN A 74 -6.56 -14.70 14.58
C GLN A 74 -6.54 -14.25 13.12
N VAL A 75 -5.86 -15.03 12.28
CA VAL A 75 -5.57 -14.71 10.87
C VAL A 75 -6.03 -15.85 9.98
N ILE A 76 -6.58 -15.51 8.82
CA ILE A 76 -6.89 -16.43 7.73
C ILE A 76 -6.20 -15.97 6.43
N GLY A 77 -5.90 -16.91 5.55
CA GLY A 77 -5.20 -16.65 4.29
C GLY A 77 -3.81 -17.26 4.23
N PRO A 78 -2.91 -16.77 3.36
CA PRO A 78 -3.04 -15.56 2.54
C PRO A 78 -3.99 -15.70 1.35
N PHE A 79 -4.52 -14.57 0.89
CA PHE A 79 -5.40 -14.49 -0.26
C PHE A 79 -4.78 -13.66 -1.38
N GLY A 80 -5.22 -13.89 -2.62
CA GLY A 80 -4.86 -13.13 -3.80
C GLY A 80 -3.70 -13.74 -4.58
N THR A 81 -3.92 -13.90 -5.89
CA THR A 81 -2.94 -14.41 -6.85
C THR A 81 -2.68 -13.43 -7.99
N SER A 82 -3.58 -12.48 -8.23
CA SER A 82 -3.54 -11.55 -9.36
C SER A 82 -2.66 -10.32 -9.14
N PHE A 83 -2.39 -9.96 -7.89
CA PHE A 83 -1.62 -8.76 -7.54
C PHE A 83 -0.16 -9.10 -7.22
N LEU A 84 0.44 -9.96 -8.04
CA LEU A 84 1.80 -10.43 -7.82
C LEU A 84 2.81 -9.54 -8.55
N MET A 85 3.86 -9.17 -7.85
CA MET A 85 4.99 -8.46 -8.43
C MET A 85 5.70 -9.36 -9.46
N PRO A 86 6.09 -8.83 -10.63
CA PRO A 86 6.83 -9.60 -11.63
C PRO A 86 8.17 -10.08 -11.06
N ASN A 87 8.53 -11.31 -11.41
CA ASN A 87 9.78 -11.91 -10.95
C ASN A 87 11.01 -11.32 -11.64
N HIS A 88 10.82 -10.74 -12.82
CA HIS A 88 11.93 -10.20 -13.61
C HIS A 88 12.44 -8.89 -13.02
N PRO A 89 13.73 -8.79 -12.64
CA PRO A 89 14.27 -7.61 -11.93
C PRO A 89 14.34 -6.35 -12.80
N ARG A 90 14.27 -6.46 -14.13
CA ARG A 90 14.25 -5.34 -15.08
C ARG A 90 12.85 -4.83 -15.42
N SER A 91 11.80 -5.41 -14.84
CA SER A 91 10.43 -4.96 -15.12
C SER A 91 10.20 -3.53 -14.62
N ASN A 92 9.54 -2.73 -15.45
CA ASN A 92 9.02 -1.44 -15.04
C ASN A 92 7.75 -1.64 -14.20
N ILE A 93 7.61 -0.89 -13.14
CA ILE A 93 6.46 -0.99 -12.24
C ILE A 93 5.88 0.40 -12.04
N VAL A 94 4.66 0.58 -12.51
CA VAL A 94 3.85 1.78 -12.27
C VAL A 94 2.83 1.46 -11.18
N MET A 95 2.93 2.15 -10.07
CA MET A 95 2.11 1.97 -8.88
C MET A 95 1.16 3.16 -8.71
N ILE A 96 -0.12 2.89 -8.63
CA ILE A 96 -1.16 3.91 -8.50
C ILE A 96 -1.98 3.58 -7.27
N CYS A 97 -1.98 4.45 -6.26
CA CYS A 97 -2.69 4.16 -5.02
C CYS A 97 -3.27 5.38 -4.33
N THR A 98 -4.25 5.11 -3.46
CA THR A 98 -4.79 6.10 -2.52
C THR A 98 -4.83 5.50 -1.11
N GLY A 99 -4.55 6.31 -0.10
CA GLY A 99 -4.68 5.92 1.30
C GLY A 99 -3.96 4.61 1.64
N THR A 100 -4.68 3.66 2.23
CA THR A 100 -4.15 2.35 2.63
C THR A 100 -3.86 1.40 1.44
N GLY A 101 -4.31 1.73 0.23
CA GLY A 101 -3.89 1.06 -0.99
C GLY A 101 -2.39 1.16 -1.27
N SER A 102 -1.69 2.00 -0.53
CA SER A 102 -0.22 2.08 -0.52
C SER A 102 0.48 0.84 0.05
N ALA A 103 -0.22 -0.02 0.79
CA ALA A 103 0.36 -1.21 1.41
C ALA A 103 1.09 -2.13 0.40
N PRO A 104 0.44 -2.63 -0.67
CA PRO A 104 1.12 -3.44 -1.66
C PRO A 104 2.21 -2.68 -2.42
N MET A 105 2.04 -1.37 -2.63
CA MET A 105 3.05 -0.53 -3.30
C MET A 105 4.32 -0.44 -2.45
N ARG A 106 4.18 -0.29 -1.13
CA ARG A 106 5.31 -0.36 -0.20
C ARG A 106 6.02 -1.71 -0.26
N ALA A 107 5.28 -2.82 -0.29
CA ALA A 107 5.87 -4.15 -0.40
C ALA A 107 6.73 -4.30 -1.67
N MET A 108 6.26 -3.81 -2.82
CA MET A 108 6.99 -3.81 -4.09
C MET A 108 8.23 -2.92 -4.04
N THR A 109 8.09 -1.70 -3.52
CA THR A 109 9.19 -0.73 -3.39
C THR A 109 10.29 -1.28 -2.49
N GLU A 110 9.94 -1.83 -1.31
CA GLU A 110 10.89 -2.43 -0.39
C GLU A 110 11.59 -3.65 -0.98
N TRP A 111 10.89 -4.47 -1.73
CA TRP A 111 11.52 -5.60 -2.42
C TRP A 111 12.57 -5.12 -3.43
N ARG A 112 12.24 -4.14 -4.26
CA ARG A 112 13.20 -3.57 -5.23
C ARG A 112 14.36 -2.87 -4.55
N ARG A 113 14.12 -2.18 -3.44
CA ARG A 113 15.18 -1.56 -2.63
C ARG A 113 16.16 -2.60 -2.10
N ARG A 114 15.66 -3.74 -1.62
CA ARG A 114 16.50 -4.86 -1.15
C ARG A 114 17.30 -5.51 -2.29
N LEU A 115 16.70 -5.67 -3.46
CA LEU A 115 17.41 -6.14 -4.65
C LEU A 115 18.54 -5.18 -5.03
N ARG A 116 18.29 -3.86 -5.02
CA ARG A 116 19.33 -2.86 -5.27
C ARG A 116 20.46 -2.95 -4.25
N ALA A 117 20.15 -3.02 -2.97
CA ALA A 117 21.15 -3.12 -1.90
C ALA A 117 21.99 -4.40 -1.97
N SER A 118 21.46 -5.48 -2.53
CA SER A 118 22.19 -6.76 -2.72
C SER A 118 22.89 -6.87 -4.09
N GLY A 119 22.92 -5.81 -4.89
CA GLY A 119 23.50 -5.82 -6.23
C GLY A 119 22.74 -6.64 -7.28
N LYS A 120 21.51 -7.07 -6.95
CA LYS A 120 20.64 -7.87 -7.83
C LYS A 120 19.59 -7.06 -8.58
N PHE A 121 19.63 -5.74 -8.46
CA PHE A 121 18.76 -4.85 -9.19
C PHE A 121 19.39 -4.52 -10.56
N GLU A 122 18.79 -5.01 -11.61
CA GLU A 122 19.31 -4.89 -12.97
C GLU A 122 18.67 -3.75 -13.77
N GLY A 123 17.92 -2.88 -13.12
CA GLY A 123 17.19 -1.79 -13.76
C GLY A 123 15.66 -1.99 -13.68
N GLY A 124 14.96 -1.35 -14.59
CA GLY A 124 13.49 -1.21 -14.53
C GLY A 124 13.07 0.06 -13.79
N LYS A 125 12.13 0.77 -14.37
CA LYS A 125 11.62 2.04 -13.83
C LYS A 125 10.60 1.77 -12.73
N LEU A 126 10.72 2.45 -11.61
CA LEU A 126 9.67 2.50 -10.60
C LEU A 126 9.01 3.87 -10.63
N MET A 127 7.70 3.90 -10.77
CA MET A 127 6.92 5.13 -10.76
C MET A 127 5.73 4.96 -9.81
N LEU A 128 5.57 5.89 -8.88
CA LEU A 128 4.49 5.89 -7.90
C LEU A 128 3.63 7.13 -8.05
N PHE A 129 2.32 6.93 -8.22
CA PHE A 129 1.29 7.95 -8.11
C PHE A 129 0.51 7.69 -6.83
N PHE A 130 0.60 8.60 -5.85
CA PHE A 130 0.02 8.40 -4.55
C PHE A 130 -0.90 9.56 -4.15
N GLY A 131 -2.19 9.24 -3.97
CA GLY A 131 -3.22 10.19 -3.56
C GLY A 131 -3.56 10.11 -2.09
N ALA A 132 -3.67 11.27 -1.44
CA ALA A 132 -4.18 11.43 -0.09
C ALA A 132 -5.07 12.68 0.01
N ARG A 133 -5.77 12.85 1.12
CA ARG A 133 -6.50 14.10 1.37
C ARG A 133 -5.55 15.23 1.64
N THR A 134 -4.65 15.03 2.59
CA THR A 134 -3.58 15.96 2.96
C THR A 134 -2.27 15.22 3.10
N LYS A 135 -1.17 15.95 3.24
CA LYS A 135 0.16 15.40 3.44
C LYS A 135 0.26 14.58 4.75
N GLU A 136 -0.41 15.04 5.79
CA GLU A 136 -0.40 14.42 7.12
C GLU A 136 -1.13 13.07 7.14
N GLU A 137 -2.10 12.88 6.23
CA GLU A 137 -2.81 11.60 6.07
C GLU A 137 -2.06 10.58 5.20
N LEU A 138 -0.91 10.94 4.65
CA LEU A 138 -0.16 10.09 3.71
C LEU A 138 0.73 9.12 4.47
N PRO A 139 0.41 7.80 4.46
CA PRO A 139 1.26 6.82 5.13
C PRO A 139 2.63 6.74 4.44
N TYR A 140 3.66 6.50 5.22
CA TYR A 140 5.05 6.35 4.75
C TYR A 140 5.67 7.59 4.11
N PHE A 141 5.12 8.79 4.30
CA PHE A 141 5.63 10.00 3.65
C PHE A 141 7.13 10.20 3.90
N GLY A 142 7.58 10.18 5.15
CA GLY A 142 9.00 10.34 5.48
C GLY A 142 9.91 9.30 4.81
N PRO A 143 9.65 8.00 4.99
CA PRO A 143 10.41 6.94 4.30
C PRO A 143 10.41 7.07 2.78
N LEU A 144 9.30 7.44 2.14
CA LEU A 144 9.21 7.64 0.69
C LEU A 144 10.07 8.83 0.21
N MET A 145 10.04 9.95 0.95
CA MET A 145 10.82 11.14 0.61
C MET A 145 12.34 10.93 0.74
N ASN A 146 12.75 9.95 1.54
CA ASN A 146 14.17 9.59 1.73
C ASN A 146 14.69 8.60 0.67
N LEU A 147 13.83 8.12 -0.24
CA LEU A 147 14.27 7.24 -1.32
C LEU A 147 15.04 8.03 -2.39
N PRO A 148 16.12 7.46 -2.97
CA PRO A 148 16.86 8.10 -4.03
C PRO A 148 15.98 8.35 -5.27
N LYS A 149 16.11 9.52 -5.87
CA LYS A 149 15.33 9.93 -7.06
C LYS A 149 15.67 9.10 -8.31
N ASP A 150 16.87 8.55 -8.36
CA ASP A 150 17.32 7.63 -9.41
C ASP A 150 16.76 6.21 -9.23
N PHE A 151 16.16 5.92 -8.07
CA PHE A 151 15.55 4.64 -7.76
C PHE A 151 14.04 4.62 -8.05
N ILE A 152 13.33 5.67 -7.68
CA ILE A 152 11.87 5.74 -7.80
C ILE A 152 11.41 7.17 -8.10
N ASP A 153 10.50 7.31 -9.06
CA ASP A 153 9.81 8.55 -9.38
C ASP A 153 8.49 8.61 -8.63
N ILE A 154 8.37 9.52 -7.66
CA ILE A 154 7.22 9.62 -6.76
C ILE A 154 6.43 10.89 -7.06
N ASN A 155 5.13 10.72 -7.29
CA ASN A 155 4.19 11.78 -7.61
C ASN A 155 3.05 11.77 -6.57
N PHE A 156 2.92 12.85 -5.78
CA PHE A 156 1.86 12.99 -4.76
C PHE A 156 0.72 13.87 -5.24
N ALA A 157 -0.52 13.42 -5.03
CA ALA A 157 -1.73 14.19 -5.24
C ALA A 157 -2.46 14.43 -3.92
N PHE A 158 -2.78 15.70 -3.63
CA PHE A 158 -3.52 16.08 -2.44
C PHE A 158 -4.85 16.74 -2.81
N SER A 159 -5.96 16.19 -2.28
CA SER A 159 -7.31 16.65 -2.63
C SER A 159 -7.91 17.65 -1.65
N ARG A 160 -7.29 17.89 -0.49
CA ARG A 160 -7.80 18.77 0.57
C ARG A 160 -6.72 19.62 1.21
N THR A 161 -5.73 20.06 0.45
CA THR A 161 -4.75 21.04 0.95
C THR A 161 -5.38 22.42 0.97
N PRO A 162 -5.36 23.15 2.10
CA PRO A 162 -5.88 24.51 2.17
C PRO A 162 -5.21 25.42 1.13
N ASN A 163 -6.01 26.29 0.50
CA ASN A 163 -5.57 27.26 -0.50
C ASN A 163 -4.89 26.69 -1.77
N HIS A 164 -5.05 25.39 -2.02
CA HIS A 164 -4.56 24.75 -3.24
C HIS A 164 -5.71 24.08 -4.01
N PRO A 165 -5.67 24.04 -5.34
CA PRO A 165 -6.62 23.28 -6.16
C PRO A 165 -6.61 21.80 -5.76
N LYS A 166 -7.79 21.19 -5.77
CA LYS A 166 -7.88 19.73 -5.57
C LYS A 166 -7.12 19.03 -6.69
N LYS A 167 -6.23 18.11 -6.31
CA LYS A 167 -5.49 17.27 -7.25
C LYS A 167 -5.67 15.79 -6.90
N TYR A 168 -5.98 14.98 -7.89
CA TYR A 168 -6.18 13.54 -7.76
C TYR A 168 -5.08 12.79 -8.53
N VAL A 169 -4.94 11.50 -8.27
CA VAL A 169 -3.92 10.68 -8.96
C VAL A 169 -4.07 10.67 -10.48
N GLN A 170 -5.30 10.67 -10.98
CA GLN A 170 -5.57 10.72 -12.42
C GLN A 170 -5.12 12.04 -13.06
N ASP A 171 -5.11 13.15 -12.32
CA ASP A 171 -4.62 14.45 -12.83
C ASP A 171 -3.10 14.39 -12.99
N LEU A 172 -2.38 13.84 -12.01
CA LEU A 172 -0.94 13.59 -12.12
C LEU A 172 -0.59 12.64 -13.26
N MET A 173 -1.42 11.61 -13.48
CA MET A 173 -1.23 10.68 -14.59
C MET A 173 -1.39 11.38 -15.95
N ARG A 174 -2.34 12.31 -16.08
CA ARG A 174 -2.47 13.16 -17.28
C ARG A 174 -1.26 14.06 -17.49
N ASP A 175 -0.74 14.67 -16.42
CA ASP A 175 0.48 15.49 -16.47
C ASP A 175 1.70 14.68 -16.96
N ARG A 176 1.70 13.37 -16.70
CA ARG A 176 2.78 12.43 -17.06
C ARG A 176 2.37 11.46 -18.19
N ALA A 177 1.40 11.85 -19.03
CA ALA A 177 0.85 10.99 -20.08
C ALA A 177 1.91 10.46 -21.05
N ALA A 178 2.86 11.29 -21.46
CA ALA A 178 3.93 10.87 -22.38
C ALA A 178 4.80 9.74 -21.81
N ASP A 179 5.17 9.83 -20.52
CA ASP A 179 5.94 8.79 -19.84
C ASP A 179 5.13 7.49 -19.73
N LEU A 180 3.84 7.61 -19.35
CA LEU A 180 2.96 6.47 -19.21
C LEU A 180 2.69 5.76 -20.53
N VAL A 181 2.48 6.51 -21.63
CA VAL A 181 2.31 5.96 -22.99
C VAL A 181 3.57 5.21 -23.41
N THR A 182 4.75 5.73 -23.11
CA THR A 182 6.02 5.04 -23.40
C THR A 182 6.09 3.72 -22.64
N LEU A 183 5.80 3.73 -21.34
CA LEU A 183 5.80 2.51 -20.52
C LEU A 183 4.74 1.49 -20.96
N LEU A 184 3.57 1.93 -21.41
CA LEU A 184 2.51 1.04 -21.92
C LEU A 184 2.93 0.27 -23.18
N LYS A 185 3.87 0.79 -23.96
CA LYS A 185 4.40 0.14 -25.16
C LYS A 185 5.53 -0.86 -24.86
N GLU A 186 6.08 -0.80 -23.65
CA GLU A 186 7.15 -1.70 -23.25
C GLU A 186 6.59 -3.02 -22.71
N PRO A 187 6.98 -4.19 -23.25
CA PRO A 187 6.40 -5.49 -22.89
C PRO A 187 6.63 -5.90 -21.44
N ASN A 188 7.64 -5.34 -20.78
CA ASN A 188 7.99 -5.62 -19.39
C ASN A 188 7.49 -4.56 -18.41
N SER A 189 6.44 -3.83 -18.78
CA SER A 189 5.81 -2.83 -17.92
C SER A 189 4.53 -3.35 -17.27
N TYR A 190 4.43 -3.16 -15.97
CA TYR A 190 3.32 -3.63 -15.14
C TYR A 190 2.69 -2.47 -14.39
N PHE A 191 1.37 -2.39 -14.45
CA PHE A 191 0.58 -1.35 -13.81
C PHE A 191 -0.25 -1.94 -12.68
N TYR A 192 -0.13 -1.37 -11.48
CA TYR A 192 -0.84 -1.80 -10.28
C TYR A 192 -1.68 -0.65 -9.74
N VAL A 193 -2.97 -0.91 -9.54
CA VAL A 193 -3.93 0.06 -8.99
C VAL A 193 -4.53 -0.50 -7.71
N CYS A 194 -4.49 0.26 -6.62
CA CYS A 194 -5.05 -0.12 -5.33
C CYS A 194 -5.49 1.13 -4.54
N GLY A 195 -6.75 1.13 -4.03
CA GLY A 195 -7.24 2.25 -3.22
C GLY A 195 -8.73 2.20 -2.98
#